data_1ca8532bd43f29b37fa32cf41517ced7
#
_entry.id   1ca8532bd43f29b37fa32cf41517ced7
#
_cell.length_a   1.000
_cell.length_b   1.000
_cell.length_c   1.000
_cell.angle_alpha   90.00
_cell.angle_beta   90.00
_cell.angle_gamma   90.00
#
_symmetry.space_group_name_H-M   'P 1'
#
loop_
_entity.id
_entity.type
_entity.pdbx_description
1 polymer ?
#
loop_
_entity_poly.entity_id
_entity_poly.type
_entity_poly.pdbx_seq_one_letter_code
_entity_poly.pdbx_strand_id
1 'polypeptide(L)'
;MQPNNLAKEVRKLLPGTDCTGRGGCGFATCDECAAAIAEGGPANLCPACKEEDIAAIVALTGGELVPARQETAFIKCSGCAAGKSRLKVYGSCEEAVKSGFADRECVYGCVGAGSCVAACTFGALSIVDGNVQVDKEKCNGCGACANACVQNLIHMVPSDASNFVPCSNQDEEARAIRLCGYSCIGCGDCVEACPEGAISVVDNCAQIDYDKCVGCAACTVSCRKKIIVDTYHDLTKLKSTVSFVRCRGGWHNHEVYAKAGATSCREAVKLALDGHCNYGCAGFGDCVKACRFDALEIVQGTAKVNPDKCVGCT
;
A
#
# COMPACT_ATOMS: atom_id res chain seq x y z
N MET A 1 43.03 0.66 -10.08
CA MET A 1 43.16 0.53 -8.60
C MET A 1 42.80 -0.89 -8.24
N GLN A 2 43.37 -1.46 -7.15
CA GLN A 2 42.89 -2.77 -6.64
C GLN A 2 41.51 -2.57 -6.04
N PRO A 3 40.55 -3.52 -6.21
CA PRO A 3 39.17 -3.38 -5.73
C PRO A 3 39.04 -2.96 -4.27
N ASN A 4 39.90 -3.48 -3.41
CA ASN A 4 39.92 -3.19 -1.99
C ASN A 4 40.32 -1.73 -1.65
N ASN A 5 41.04 -1.05 -2.51
CA ASN A 5 41.43 0.35 -2.34
C ASN A 5 40.35 1.26 -2.89
N LEU A 6 39.69 0.84 -3.99
CA LEU A 6 38.56 1.56 -4.59
C LEU A 6 37.35 1.57 -3.64
N ALA A 7 37.01 0.45 -3.03
CA ALA A 7 35.95 0.37 -2.04
C ALA A 7 36.15 1.33 -0.85
N LYS A 8 37.39 1.49 -0.38
CA LYS A 8 37.69 2.46 0.70
C LYS A 8 37.47 3.93 0.28
N GLU A 9 37.80 4.27 -0.96
CA GLU A 9 37.55 5.62 -1.46
C GLU A 9 36.05 5.87 -1.67
N VAL A 10 35.34 4.91 -2.23
CA VAL A 10 33.87 4.96 -2.36
C VAL A 10 33.22 5.10 -0.98
N ARG A 11 33.70 4.34 0.04
CA ARG A 11 33.19 4.38 1.40
C ARG A 11 33.22 5.79 2.03
N LYS A 12 34.22 6.60 1.71
CA LYS A 12 34.33 7.97 2.21
C LYS A 12 33.24 8.90 1.66
N LEU A 13 32.70 8.58 0.49
CA LEU A 13 31.65 9.35 -0.17
C LEU A 13 30.25 8.91 0.23
N LEU A 14 30.10 7.73 0.84
CA LEU A 14 28.82 7.27 1.37
C LEU A 14 28.49 7.96 2.70
N PRO A 15 27.19 8.16 3.02
CA PRO A 15 26.75 8.95 4.17
C PRO A 15 27.12 8.36 5.54
N GLY A 16 27.57 7.11 5.63
CA GLY A 16 28.04 6.50 6.87
C GLY A 16 26.98 6.18 7.91
N THR A 17 25.72 6.13 7.49
CA THR A 17 24.57 5.93 8.39
C THR A 17 24.34 4.48 8.80
N ASP A 18 25.04 3.52 8.17
CA ASP A 18 24.93 2.06 8.40
C ASP A 18 23.48 1.61 8.64
N CYS A 19 22.64 1.81 7.62
CA CYS A 19 21.20 1.62 7.70
C CYS A 19 20.75 0.14 7.76
N THR A 20 21.65 -0.79 8.06
CA THR A 20 21.40 -2.23 8.33
C THR A 20 20.51 -2.93 7.27
N GLY A 21 20.69 -2.56 5.99
CA GLY A 21 19.95 -3.14 4.86
C GLY A 21 18.52 -2.60 4.68
N ARG A 22 18.09 -1.68 5.53
CA ARG A 22 16.74 -1.09 5.48
C ARG A 22 16.68 0.25 4.73
N GLY A 23 17.84 0.75 4.27
CA GLY A 23 17.98 2.05 3.62
C GLY A 23 17.84 2.02 2.10
N GLY A 24 17.23 1.02 1.51
CA GLY A 24 16.97 0.95 0.07
C GLY A 24 18.16 0.50 -0.79
N CYS A 25 19.39 0.46 -0.28
CA CYS A 25 20.56 -0.06 -1.03
C CYS A 25 20.71 -1.59 -0.93
N GLY A 26 19.99 -2.25 -0.03
CA GLY A 26 20.00 -3.71 0.15
C GLY A 26 21.19 -4.27 0.95
N PHE A 27 22.14 -3.43 1.40
CA PHE A 27 23.34 -3.85 2.14
C PHE A 27 23.24 -3.54 3.63
N ALA A 28 23.74 -4.42 4.48
CA ALA A 28 23.68 -4.23 5.92
C ALA A 28 24.57 -3.08 6.40
N THR A 29 25.68 -2.83 5.72
CA THR A 29 26.63 -1.76 6.06
C THR A 29 27.00 -0.92 4.84
N CYS A 30 27.48 0.31 5.10
CA CYS A 30 28.03 1.15 4.02
C CYS A 30 29.33 0.58 3.45
N ASP A 31 30.06 -0.25 4.20
CA ASP A 31 31.26 -0.93 3.69
C ASP A 31 30.90 -2.00 2.65
N GLU A 32 29.84 -2.77 2.87
CA GLU A 32 29.30 -3.72 1.88
C GLU A 32 28.78 -3.02 0.63
N CYS A 33 28.05 -1.90 0.80
CA CYS A 33 27.59 -1.07 -0.33
C CYS A 33 28.78 -0.53 -1.14
N ALA A 34 29.82 -0.03 -0.47
CA ALA A 34 31.03 0.47 -1.13
C ALA A 34 31.77 -0.63 -1.88
N ALA A 35 31.85 -1.84 -1.33
CA ALA A 35 32.44 -2.99 -1.97
C ALA A 35 31.68 -3.37 -3.26
N ALA A 36 30.36 -3.44 -3.19
CA ALA A 36 29.49 -3.74 -4.34
C ALA A 36 29.65 -2.71 -5.47
N ILE A 37 29.73 -1.42 -5.13
CA ILE A 37 29.98 -0.35 -6.11
C ILE A 37 31.39 -0.51 -6.74
N ALA A 38 32.39 -0.82 -5.93
CA ALA A 38 33.76 -1.00 -6.39
C ALA A 38 33.95 -2.26 -7.28
N GLU A 39 33.09 -3.25 -7.14
CA GLU A 39 33.05 -4.47 -7.95
C GLU A 39 32.26 -4.30 -9.26
N GLY A 40 31.79 -3.08 -9.57
CA GLY A 40 31.08 -2.76 -10.81
C GLY A 40 29.59 -2.57 -10.66
N GLY A 41 29.07 -2.49 -9.43
CA GLY A 41 27.72 -2.09 -9.17
C GLY A 41 27.44 -0.62 -9.52
N PRO A 42 26.15 -0.22 -9.60
CA PRO A 42 25.76 1.14 -9.93
C PRO A 42 26.35 2.18 -8.98
N ALA A 43 26.84 3.30 -9.51
CA ALA A 43 27.45 4.36 -8.69
C ALA A 43 26.41 5.03 -7.73
N ASN A 44 25.14 4.99 -8.07
CA ASN A 44 24.01 5.51 -7.29
C ASN A 44 23.26 4.46 -6.48
N LEU A 45 23.95 3.39 -6.07
CA LEU A 45 23.37 2.28 -5.31
C LEU A 45 22.81 2.72 -3.94
N CYS A 46 23.44 3.75 -3.32
CA CYS A 46 22.95 4.30 -2.05
C CYS A 46 21.97 5.47 -2.28
N PRO A 47 20.66 5.32 -1.94
CA PRO A 47 19.66 6.35 -2.16
C PRO A 47 19.84 7.58 -1.25
N ALA A 48 20.60 7.45 -0.17
CA ALA A 48 20.92 8.55 0.75
C ALA A 48 22.15 9.38 0.33
N CYS A 49 22.84 8.96 -0.75
CA CYS A 49 24.02 9.65 -1.26
C CYS A 49 23.61 10.95 -1.98
N LYS A 50 24.37 12.00 -1.81
CA LYS A 50 24.12 13.27 -2.50
C LYS A 50 24.57 13.19 -3.97
N GLU A 51 23.97 14.00 -4.84
CA GLU A 51 24.32 14.05 -6.25
C GLU A 51 25.82 14.35 -6.50
N GLU A 52 26.42 15.24 -5.69
CA GLU A 52 27.84 15.57 -5.76
C GLU A 52 28.73 14.36 -5.43
N ASP A 53 28.36 13.56 -4.43
CA ASP A 53 29.07 12.36 -4.03
C ASP A 53 28.88 11.23 -5.06
N ILE A 54 27.68 11.10 -5.63
CA ILE A 54 27.41 10.15 -6.73
C ILE A 54 28.27 10.50 -7.95
N ALA A 55 28.38 11.77 -8.32
CA ALA A 55 29.25 12.21 -9.42
C ALA A 55 30.72 11.87 -9.14
N ALA A 56 31.19 12.05 -7.90
CA ALA A 56 32.53 11.66 -7.50
C ALA A 56 32.73 10.13 -7.55
N ILE A 57 31.75 9.34 -7.16
CA ILE A 57 31.78 7.87 -7.26
C ILE A 57 31.86 7.45 -8.72
N VAL A 58 31.06 8.05 -9.62
CA VAL A 58 31.14 7.79 -11.07
C VAL A 58 32.54 8.08 -11.60
N ALA A 59 33.13 9.23 -11.22
CA ALA A 59 34.47 9.59 -11.64
C ALA A 59 35.55 8.61 -11.15
N LEU A 60 35.35 8.03 -9.94
CA LEU A 60 36.28 7.06 -9.36
C LEU A 60 36.15 5.66 -9.97
N THR A 61 34.96 5.20 -10.23
CA THR A 61 34.66 3.82 -10.59
C THR A 61 34.43 3.63 -12.07
N GLY A 62 34.08 4.69 -12.81
CA GLY A 62 33.55 4.57 -14.16
C GLY A 62 32.18 3.88 -14.23
N GLY A 63 31.52 3.71 -13.07
CA GLY A 63 30.25 2.99 -12.95
C GLY A 63 29.09 3.72 -13.63
N GLU A 64 28.16 2.95 -14.19
CA GLU A 64 26.94 3.49 -14.78
C GLU A 64 25.96 3.93 -13.69
N LEU A 65 25.16 4.97 -14.02
CA LEU A 65 24.00 5.33 -13.24
C LEU A 65 22.82 4.46 -13.66
N VAL A 66 22.34 3.64 -12.78
CA VAL A 66 21.04 2.96 -12.99
C VAL A 66 19.96 3.95 -12.57
N PRO A 67 18.85 4.08 -13.33
CA PRO A 67 17.69 4.83 -12.86
C PRO A 67 17.33 4.32 -11.46
N ALA A 68 17.62 5.09 -10.42
CA ALA A 68 17.28 4.70 -9.06
C ALA A 68 15.76 4.55 -9.03
N ARG A 69 15.28 3.34 -8.70
CA ARG A 69 13.86 3.16 -8.37
C ARG A 69 13.61 4.08 -7.18
N GLN A 70 12.89 5.16 -7.42
CA GLN A 70 12.55 6.07 -6.34
C GLN A 70 11.74 5.30 -5.31
N GLU A 71 12.24 5.23 -4.10
CA GLU A 71 11.54 4.59 -3.00
C GLU A 71 10.96 5.63 -2.05
N THR A 72 9.92 5.25 -1.36
CA THR A 72 9.30 6.05 -0.29
C THR A 72 9.04 5.18 0.93
N ALA A 73 9.03 5.77 2.09
CA ALA A 73 8.68 5.08 3.31
C ALA A 73 7.19 4.73 3.31
N PHE A 74 6.87 3.51 3.73
CA PHE A 74 5.50 3.05 3.94
C PHE A 74 5.34 2.50 5.35
N ILE A 75 4.25 2.87 6.04
CA ILE A 75 3.97 2.45 7.41
C ILE A 75 3.00 1.26 7.40
N LYS A 76 3.44 0.09 7.83
CA LYS A 76 2.61 -1.13 7.93
C LYS A 76 1.71 -1.11 9.17
N CYS A 77 1.01 -0.01 9.39
CA CYS A 77 0.01 0.13 10.44
C CYS A 77 -0.95 1.26 10.09
N SER A 78 -2.25 0.96 9.99
CA SER A 78 -3.30 1.97 9.76
C SER A 78 -3.59 2.84 10.99
N GLY A 79 -2.99 2.52 12.13
CA GLY A 79 -3.28 3.16 13.40
C GLY A 79 -4.63 2.71 13.99
N CYS A 80 -4.60 2.05 15.12
CA CYS A 80 -5.81 1.72 15.86
C CYS A 80 -6.23 2.91 16.75
N ALA A 81 -7.51 3.27 16.73
CA ALA A 81 -8.06 4.36 17.52
C ALA A 81 -7.88 4.19 19.05
N ALA A 82 -7.74 2.94 19.51
CA ALA A 82 -7.64 2.61 20.93
C ALA A 82 -6.33 3.08 21.60
N GLY A 83 -5.23 3.20 20.84
CA GLY A 83 -3.92 3.61 21.35
C GLY A 83 -3.67 5.11 21.42
N LYS A 84 -4.51 5.91 20.76
CA LYS A 84 -4.26 7.35 20.53
C LYS A 84 -4.16 8.22 21.81
N SER A 85 -4.82 7.81 22.89
CA SER A 85 -4.81 8.57 24.15
C SER A 85 -3.49 8.44 24.93
N ARG A 86 -2.63 7.50 24.57
CA ARG A 86 -1.41 7.15 25.32
C ARG A 86 -0.12 7.77 24.80
N LEU A 87 -0.16 8.36 23.61
CA LEU A 87 0.99 8.91 22.90
C LEU A 87 1.74 10.05 23.65
N LYS A 88 1.07 10.65 24.63
CA LYS A 88 1.63 11.77 25.41
C LYS A 88 2.51 11.35 26.58
N VAL A 89 2.64 10.05 26.86
CA VAL A 89 3.25 9.55 28.10
C VAL A 89 4.72 9.14 27.91
N TYR A 90 5.14 8.78 26.70
CA TYR A 90 6.46 8.22 26.44
C TYR A 90 7.34 9.16 25.63
N GLY A 91 8.60 9.32 26.03
CA GLY A 91 9.59 10.15 25.34
C GLY A 91 10.09 9.53 24.01
N SER A 92 10.00 8.20 23.88
CA SER A 92 10.40 7.48 22.67
C SER A 92 9.61 6.17 22.48
N CYS A 93 9.63 5.63 21.26
CA CYS A 93 9.01 4.32 20.98
C CYS A 93 9.69 3.19 21.75
N GLU A 94 10.99 3.27 21.96
CA GLU A 94 11.76 2.27 22.71
C GLU A 94 11.34 2.24 24.18
N GLU A 95 11.20 3.41 24.80
CA GLU A 95 10.70 3.54 26.18
C GLU A 95 9.30 2.94 26.33
N ALA A 96 8.40 3.26 25.39
CA ALA A 96 7.05 2.74 25.40
C ALA A 96 7.00 1.22 25.31
N VAL A 97 7.80 0.60 24.42
CA VAL A 97 7.86 -0.85 24.30
C VAL A 97 8.42 -1.48 25.57
N LYS A 98 9.49 -0.93 26.16
CA LYS A 98 10.07 -1.42 27.42
C LYS A 98 9.09 -1.34 28.60
N SER A 99 8.15 -0.40 28.56
CA SER A 99 7.14 -0.22 29.62
C SER A 99 5.96 -1.21 29.56
N GLY A 100 5.95 -2.15 28.61
CA GLY A 100 4.86 -3.13 28.44
C GLY A 100 3.63 -2.56 27.75
N PHE A 101 3.80 -1.48 26.94
CA PHE A 101 2.70 -0.88 26.15
C PHE A 101 1.95 -1.93 25.31
N ALA A 102 2.68 -2.92 24.80
CA ALA A 102 2.15 -3.95 23.91
C ALA A 102 1.25 -5.00 24.60
N ASP A 103 1.21 -5.08 25.93
CA ASP A 103 0.49 -6.14 26.63
C ASP A 103 -1.05 -6.01 26.54
N ARG A 104 -1.56 -4.87 26.12
CA ARG A 104 -3.01 -4.59 26.10
C ARG A 104 -3.61 -4.36 24.73
N GLU A 105 -2.78 -4.22 23.69
CA GLU A 105 -3.19 -3.85 22.33
C GLU A 105 -2.47 -4.71 21.29
N CYS A 106 -2.52 -4.33 20.02
CA CYS A 106 -1.77 -5.02 18.98
C CYS A 106 -0.26 -4.85 19.21
N VAL A 107 0.40 -5.92 19.62
CA VAL A 107 1.85 -5.94 19.88
C VAL A 107 2.69 -5.61 18.63
N TYR A 108 2.08 -5.76 17.45
CA TYR A 108 2.68 -5.48 16.15
C TYR A 108 2.39 -4.05 15.67
N GLY A 109 1.65 -3.26 16.43
CA GLY A 109 1.19 -1.95 16.01
C GLY A 109 2.16 -0.81 16.24
N CYS A 110 1.88 0.35 15.65
CA CYS A 110 2.65 1.56 15.86
C CYS A 110 2.44 2.08 17.29
N VAL A 111 3.55 2.32 17.98
CA VAL A 111 3.57 2.88 19.34
C VAL A 111 3.24 4.38 19.33
N GLY A 112 3.56 5.07 18.23
CA GLY A 112 3.20 6.47 18.01
C GLY A 112 4.02 7.52 18.77
N ALA A 113 5.10 7.14 19.47
CA ALA A 113 5.92 8.09 20.21
C ALA A 113 6.89 8.92 19.34
N GLY A 114 6.94 8.69 18.02
CA GLY A 114 7.58 9.59 17.06
C GLY A 114 9.08 9.41 16.85
N SER A 115 9.70 8.30 17.29
CA SER A 115 11.13 8.06 17.05
C SER A 115 11.52 8.12 15.58
N CYS A 116 10.65 7.63 14.67
CA CYS A 116 10.84 7.72 13.23
C CYS A 116 10.73 9.16 12.69
N VAL A 117 9.88 10.00 13.29
CA VAL A 117 9.74 11.41 12.92
C VAL A 117 11.01 12.17 13.31
N ALA A 118 11.52 11.95 14.54
CA ALA A 118 12.76 12.54 15.01
C ALA A 118 13.99 12.13 14.18
N ALA A 119 13.99 10.90 13.64
CA ALA A 119 15.07 10.40 12.78
C ALA A 119 15.00 10.94 11.33
N CYS A 120 13.89 11.56 10.92
CA CYS A 120 13.73 12.06 9.55
C CYS A 120 14.30 13.47 9.41
N THR A 121 15.49 13.60 8.81
CA THR A 121 16.15 14.88 8.56
C THR A 121 15.49 15.71 7.45
N PHE A 122 14.64 15.07 6.62
CA PHE A 122 13.94 15.73 5.51
C PHE A 122 12.55 16.26 5.89
N GLY A 123 12.10 16.05 7.14
CA GLY A 123 10.78 16.46 7.59
C GLY A 123 9.64 15.77 6.81
N ALA A 124 9.91 14.60 6.25
CA ALA A 124 8.93 13.84 5.46
C ALA A 124 7.93 13.05 6.31
N LEU A 125 8.14 12.92 7.62
CA LEU A 125 7.24 12.22 8.52
C LEU A 125 6.60 13.16 9.53
N SER A 126 5.33 12.94 9.80
CA SER A 126 4.58 13.66 10.84
C SER A 126 3.65 12.70 11.59
N ILE A 127 3.22 13.11 12.78
CA ILE A 127 2.18 12.39 13.52
C ILE A 127 0.88 13.20 13.43
N VAL A 128 -0.13 12.61 12.79
CA VAL A 128 -1.46 13.20 12.67
C VAL A 128 -2.46 12.23 13.32
N ASP A 129 -3.22 12.72 14.27
CA ASP A 129 -4.17 11.91 15.04
C ASP A 129 -3.57 10.61 15.61
N GLY A 130 -2.32 10.68 16.05
CA GLY A 130 -1.60 9.54 16.61
C GLY A 130 -1.08 8.51 15.60
N ASN A 131 -1.17 8.80 14.30
CA ASN A 131 -0.64 7.96 13.23
C ASN A 131 0.52 8.66 12.53
N VAL A 132 1.54 7.89 12.17
CA VAL A 132 2.63 8.39 11.35
C VAL A 132 2.15 8.51 9.91
N GLN A 133 2.32 9.69 9.33
CA GLN A 133 2.06 9.96 7.92
C GLN A 133 3.37 10.29 7.22
N VAL A 134 3.46 9.90 5.95
CA VAL A 134 4.61 10.15 5.08
C VAL A 134 4.21 11.13 3.99
N ASP A 135 4.94 12.22 3.91
CA ASP A 135 4.92 13.15 2.79
C ASP A 135 5.84 12.58 1.69
N LYS A 136 5.22 12.04 0.65
CA LYS A 136 5.94 11.39 -0.45
C LYS A 136 6.80 12.37 -1.26
N GLU A 137 6.43 13.66 -1.30
CA GLU A 137 7.19 14.66 -2.04
C GLU A 137 8.51 15.02 -1.33
N LYS A 138 8.53 14.90 0.01
CA LYS A 138 9.75 15.14 0.80
C LYS A 138 10.56 13.87 1.07
N CYS A 139 9.95 12.70 0.90
CA CYS A 139 10.61 11.43 1.19
C CYS A 139 11.54 11.03 0.03
N ASN A 140 12.82 10.89 0.33
CA ASN A 140 13.83 10.44 -0.64
C ASN A 140 14.23 8.96 -0.50
N GLY A 141 13.51 8.18 0.32
CA GLY A 141 13.77 6.76 0.47
C GLY A 141 15.00 6.37 1.31
N CYS A 142 15.60 7.28 2.08
CA CYS A 142 16.85 7.02 2.81
C CYS A 142 16.81 5.95 3.91
N GLY A 143 15.63 5.47 4.33
CA GLY A 143 15.46 4.41 5.31
C GLY A 143 15.76 4.77 6.77
N ALA A 144 16.18 6.00 7.10
CA ALA A 144 16.50 6.40 8.49
C ALA A 144 15.32 6.16 9.45
N CYS A 145 14.10 6.42 9.01
CA CYS A 145 12.89 6.16 9.79
C CYS A 145 12.62 4.66 10.00
N ALA A 146 12.96 3.81 9.02
CA ALA A 146 12.81 2.36 9.13
C ALA A 146 13.76 1.81 10.20
N ASN A 147 15.01 2.31 10.24
CA ASN A 147 15.98 1.94 11.27
C ASN A 147 15.57 2.39 12.68
N ALA A 148 14.97 3.58 12.80
CA ALA A 148 14.48 4.10 14.06
C ALA A 148 13.20 3.42 14.57
N CYS A 149 12.55 2.59 13.75
CA CYS A 149 11.30 1.95 14.12
C CYS A 149 11.53 0.66 14.91
N VAL A 150 11.36 0.71 16.23
CA VAL A 150 11.52 -0.46 17.12
C VAL A 150 10.54 -1.60 16.83
N GLN A 151 9.42 -1.30 16.16
CA GLN A 151 8.39 -2.28 15.78
C GLN A 151 8.56 -2.79 14.34
N ASN A 152 9.61 -2.36 13.64
CA ASN A 152 9.87 -2.76 12.25
C ASN A 152 8.69 -2.52 11.27
N LEU A 153 7.93 -1.44 11.46
CA LEU A 153 6.72 -1.14 10.70
C LEU A 153 6.97 -0.34 9.43
N ILE A 154 8.15 0.23 9.28
CA ILE A 154 8.44 1.12 8.15
C ILE A 154 9.26 0.34 7.13
N HIS A 155 8.70 0.20 5.94
CA HIS A 155 9.31 -0.45 4.80
C HIS A 155 9.53 0.56 3.69
N MET A 156 10.61 0.39 2.96
CA MET A 156 10.83 1.13 1.73
C MET A 156 10.08 0.41 0.61
N VAL A 157 9.32 1.18 -0.16
CA VAL A 157 8.50 0.67 -1.27
C VAL A 157 8.69 1.59 -2.47
N PRO A 158 8.50 1.12 -3.70
CA PRO A 158 8.56 1.98 -4.88
C PRO A 158 7.62 3.18 -4.74
N SER A 159 8.08 4.36 -5.10
CA SER A 159 7.27 5.59 -4.99
C SER A 159 6.05 5.57 -5.92
N ASP A 160 6.12 4.79 -7.01
CA ASP A 160 5.05 4.54 -7.96
C ASP A 160 4.12 3.38 -7.55
N ALA A 161 4.41 2.69 -6.44
CA ALA A 161 3.53 1.65 -5.94
C ALA A 161 2.15 2.20 -5.60
N SER A 162 1.11 1.50 -6.03
CA SER A 162 -0.29 1.90 -5.84
C SER A 162 -1.01 1.12 -4.74
N ASN A 163 -0.61 -0.13 -4.50
CA ASN A 163 -1.32 -1.02 -3.56
C ASN A 163 -0.46 -1.30 -2.33
N PHE A 164 -1.06 -1.22 -1.15
CA PHE A 164 -0.37 -1.38 0.12
C PHE A 164 -1.17 -2.18 1.13
N VAL A 165 -0.49 -2.97 1.97
CA VAL A 165 -1.08 -3.66 3.13
C VAL A 165 -0.63 -2.95 4.41
N PRO A 166 -1.38 -1.99 4.95
CA PRO A 166 -1.00 -1.23 6.14
C PRO A 166 -1.29 -2.03 7.42
N CYS A 167 -0.71 -3.20 7.51
CA CYS A 167 -0.82 -4.10 8.66
C CYS A 167 0.43 -4.97 8.77
N SER A 168 0.81 -5.29 10.00
CA SER A 168 1.87 -6.23 10.35
C SER A 168 1.45 -7.21 11.45
N ASN A 169 0.15 -7.31 11.70
CA ASN A 169 -0.39 -8.21 12.71
C ASN A 169 -0.19 -9.67 12.29
N GLN A 170 0.34 -10.49 13.20
CA GLN A 170 0.61 -11.92 13.02
C GLN A 170 -0.32 -12.80 13.83
N ASP A 171 -1.26 -12.21 14.58
CA ASP A 171 -2.24 -12.96 15.35
C ASP A 171 -3.19 -13.75 14.43
N GLU A 172 -3.72 -14.84 14.97
CA GLU A 172 -4.81 -15.60 14.34
C GLU A 172 -6.05 -14.71 14.15
N GLU A 173 -6.91 -15.05 13.18
CA GLU A 173 -8.06 -14.28 12.76
C GLU A 173 -8.92 -13.76 13.94
N ALA A 174 -9.31 -14.66 14.85
CA ALA A 174 -10.19 -14.30 15.98
C ALA A 174 -9.56 -13.27 16.91
N ARG A 175 -8.25 -13.35 17.15
CA ARG A 175 -7.50 -12.40 17.96
C ARG A 175 -7.28 -11.10 17.22
N ALA A 176 -6.88 -11.16 15.94
CA ALA A 176 -6.64 -10.01 15.09
C ALA A 176 -7.90 -9.11 15.01
N ILE A 177 -9.09 -9.70 14.76
CA ILE A 177 -10.36 -8.97 14.70
C ILE A 177 -10.67 -8.28 16.03
N ARG A 178 -10.44 -8.97 17.16
CA ARG A 178 -10.73 -8.43 18.49
C ARG A 178 -9.85 -7.25 18.86
N LEU A 179 -8.56 -7.28 18.43
CA LEU A 179 -7.58 -6.25 18.79
C LEU A 179 -7.63 -5.04 17.87
N CYS A 180 -7.93 -5.23 16.58
CA CYS A 180 -7.88 -4.15 15.62
C CYS A 180 -8.92 -4.31 14.49
N GLY A 181 -9.82 -3.35 14.34
CA GLY A 181 -10.81 -3.34 13.26
C GLY A 181 -10.22 -3.30 11.86
N TYR A 182 -8.99 -2.81 11.74
CA TYR A 182 -8.24 -2.66 10.49
C TYR A 182 -7.11 -3.70 10.34
N SER A 183 -7.18 -4.84 11.04
CA SER A 183 -6.15 -5.87 10.93
C SER A 183 -6.32 -6.75 9.69
N CYS A 184 -5.19 -7.19 9.14
CA CYS A 184 -5.15 -8.37 8.30
C CYS A 184 -5.53 -9.59 9.14
N ILE A 185 -6.21 -10.55 8.54
CA ILE A 185 -6.64 -11.81 9.19
C ILE A 185 -6.05 -13.04 8.50
N GLY A 186 -5.11 -12.84 7.58
CA GLY A 186 -4.44 -13.94 6.88
C GLY A 186 -5.33 -14.79 5.97
N CYS A 187 -6.53 -14.31 5.59
CA CYS A 187 -7.54 -15.13 4.90
C CYS A 187 -7.16 -15.63 3.50
N GLY A 188 -6.14 -15.05 2.86
CA GLY A 188 -5.69 -15.47 1.52
C GLY A 188 -6.48 -14.95 0.32
N ASP A 189 -7.65 -14.30 0.49
CA ASP A 189 -8.48 -13.82 -0.63
C ASP A 189 -7.72 -12.93 -1.62
N CYS A 190 -6.78 -12.12 -1.11
CA CYS A 190 -5.94 -11.26 -1.94
C CYS A 190 -4.89 -12.05 -2.74
N VAL A 191 -4.45 -13.19 -2.22
CA VAL A 191 -3.51 -14.10 -2.91
C VAL A 191 -4.20 -14.74 -4.09
N GLU A 192 -5.39 -15.32 -3.86
CA GLU A 192 -6.21 -15.97 -4.91
C GLU A 192 -6.62 -14.98 -6.01
N ALA A 193 -6.87 -13.72 -5.64
CA ALA A 193 -7.29 -12.69 -6.57
C ALA A 193 -6.13 -12.06 -7.38
N CYS A 194 -4.87 -12.30 -7.01
CA CYS A 194 -3.73 -11.67 -7.66
C CYS A 194 -3.33 -12.42 -8.94
N PRO A 195 -3.52 -11.83 -10.15
CA PRO A 195 -3.20 -12.51 -11.41
C PRO A 195 -1.68 -12.72 -11.59
N GLU A 196 -0.86 -11.87 -10.98
CA GLU A 196 0.60 -11.90 -11.12
C GLU A 196 1.29 -12.71 -10.00
N GLY A 197 0.53 -13.29 -9.07
CA GLY A 197 1.11 -13.98 -7.92
C GLY A 197 2.01 -13.09 -7.05
N ALA A 198 1.76 -11.80 -7.07
CA ALA A 198 2.55 -10.78 -6.36
C ALA A 198 2.22 -10.68 -4.86
N ILE A 199 1.29 -11.49 -4.35
CA ILE A 199 0.88 -11.43 -2.95
C ILE A 199 1.04 -12.79 -2.30
N SER A 200 1.59 -12.80 -1.10
CA SER A 200 1.67 -13.97 -0.24
C SER A 200 1.15 -13.63 1.16
N VAL A 201 0.76 -14.64 1.92
CA VAL A 201 0.47 -14.51 3.35
C VAL A 201 1.64 -15.14 4.11
N VAL A 202 2.32 -14.32 4.90
CA VAL A 202 3.43 -14.72 5.77
C VAL A 202 3.08 -14.29 7.18
N ASP A 203 3.20 -15.20 8.14
CA ASP A 203 2.87 -14.96 9.54
C ASP A 203 1.48 -14.30 9.70
N ASN A 204 0.46 -14.89 9.09
CA ASN A 204 -0.93 -14.40 9.09
C ASN A 204 -1.15 -12.98 8.53
N CYS A 205 -0.16 -12.40 7.86
CA CYS A 205 -0.27 -11.06 7.26
C CYS A 205 0.05 -11.09 5.77
N ALA A 206 -0.79 -10.45 4.96
CA ALA A 206 -0.54 -10.32 3.53
C ALA A 206 0.67 -9.42 3.27
N GLN A 207 1.52 -9.83 2.31
CA GLN A 207 2.69 -9.08 1.86
C GLN A 207 2.67 -8.99 0.34
N ILE A 208 3.04 -7.84 -0.19
CA ILE A 208 3.11 -7.56 -1.63
C ILE A 208 4.57 -7.59 -2.07
N ASP A 209 4.85 -8.38 -3.08
CA ASP A 209 6.08 -8.37 -3.85
C ASP A 209 5.97 -7.28 -4.92
N TYR A 210 6.64 -6.16 -4.70
CA TYR A 210 6.58 -5.01 -5.59
C TYR A 210 7.36 -5.18 -6.89
N ASP A 211 8.16 -6.23 -7.02
CA ASP A 211 8.82 -6.56 -8.29
C ASP A 211 7.87 -7.28 -9.25
N LYS A 212 6.82 -7.91 -8.72
CA LYS A 212 5.77 -8.55 -9.50
C LYS A 212 4.47 -7.75 -9.59
N CYS A 213 4.26 -6.82 -8.66
CA CYS A 213 3.00 -6.08 -8.58
C CYS A 213 2.86 -5.08 -9.72
N VAL A 214 1.80 -5.23 -10.51
CA VAL A 214 1.46 -4.34 -11.64
C VAL A 214 0.40 -3.29 -11.27
N GLY A 215 0.04 -3.15 -10.00
CA GLY A 215 -0.89 -2.12 -9.54
C GLY A 215 -2.35 -2.31 -9.96
N CYS A 216 -2.80 -3.53 -10.31
CA CYS A 216 -4.14 -3.80 -10.86
C CYS A 216 -5.30 -3.67 -9.86
N ALA A 217 -5.03 -3.45 -8.57
CA ALA A 217 -5.99 -3.31 -7.48
C ALA A 217 -6.94 -4.52 -7.25
N ALA A 218 -6.72 -5.67 -7.87
CA ALA A 218 -7.56 -6.87 -7.66
C ALA A 218 -7.59 -7.29 -6.19
N CYS A 219 -6.45 -7.20 -5.49
CA CYS A 219 -6.32 -7.49 -4.07
C CYS A 219 -7.12 -6.53 -3.18
N THR A 220 -7.21 -5.25 -3.54
CA THR A 220 -7.99 -4.24 -2.81
C THR A 220 -9.48 -4.57 -2.88
N VAL A 221 -9.96 -4.97 -4.06
CA VAL A 221 -11.37 -5.35 -4.27
C VAL A 221 -11.71 -6.65 -3.52
N SER A 222 -10.83 -7.66 -3.57
CA SER A 222 -11.08 -8.98 -2.97
C SER A 222 -10.95 -8.98 -1.45
N CYS A 223 -10.22 -8.04 -0.86
CA CYS A 223 -9.98 -8.01 0.57
C CYS A 223 -11.30 -7.87 1.36
N ARG A 224 -11.72 -8.94 2.08
CA ARG A 224 -12.94 -8.92 2.89
C ARG A 224 -12.88 -7.94 4.07
N LYS A 225 -11.68 -7.64 4.56
CA LYS A 225 -11.46 -6.65 5.62
C LYS A 225 -11.31 -5.22 5.09
N LYS A 226 -11.19 -5.05 3.77
CA LYS A 226 -11.01 -3.74 3.11
C LYS A 226 -9.81 -2.95 3.64
N ILE A 227 -8.76 -3.65 4.05
CA ILE A 227 -7.56 -3.02 4.60
C ILE A 227 -6.50 -2.73 3.54
N ILE A 228 -6.52 -3.40 2.39
CA ILE A 228 -5.55 -3.15 1.33
C ILE A 228 -5.91 -1.82 0.68
N VAL A 229 -4.97 -0.88 0.78
CA VAL A 229 -5.12 0.49 0.28
C VAL A 229 -4.63 0.55 -1.14
N ASP A 230 -5.36 1.25 -1.98
CA ASP A 230 -4.95 1.63 -3.33
C ASP A 230 -4.78 3.16 -3.36
N THR A 231 -3.59 3.63 -3.72
CA THR A 231 -3.28 5.07 -3.77
C THR A 231 -3.38 5.66 -5.17
N TYR A 232 -3.53 4.84 -6.19
CA TYR A 232 -3.72 5.29 -7.56
C TYR A 232 -5.12 5.89 -7.75
N HIS A 233 -6.09 5.31 -7.09
CA HIS A 233 -7.40 5.91 -6.91
C HIS A 233 -7.34 6.68 -5.60
N ASP A 234 -7.22 7.99 -5.68
CA ASP A 234 -7.19 8.90 -4.53
C ASP A 234 -8.31 8.54 -3.54
N LEU A 235 -7.98 7.64 -2.60
CA LEU A 235 -8.94 7.14 -1.60
C LEU A 235 -9.37 8.22 -0.62
N THR A 236 -8.67 9.36 -0.61
CA THR A 236 -9.14 10.56 0.11
C THR A 236 -10.25 11.25 -0.67
N LYS A 237 -10.32 11.04 -2.00
CA LYS A 237 -11.43 11.42 -2.89
C LYS A 237 -12.41 10.28 -3.13
N LEU A 238 -12.08 9.05 -2.83
CA LEU A 238 -13.06 7.99 -2.64
C LEU A 238 -13.78 8.29 -1.32
N LYS A 239 -14.70 9.25 -1.37
CA LYS A 239 -15.88 9.18 -0.54
C LYS A 239 -16.25 7.71 -0.52
N SER A 240 -16.18 7.08 0.66
CA SER A 240 -16.68 5.75 0.96
C SER A 240 -17.25 5.01 -0.25
N THR A 241 -16.51 4.04 -0.81
CA THR A 241 -16.95 3.05 -1.80
C THR A 241 -18.08 3.51 -2.73
N VAL A 242 -17.75 3.96 -3.94
CA VAL A 242 -18.76 4.14 -4.98
C VAL A 242 -19.13 2.78 -5.58
N SER A 243 -20.40 2.55 -5.82
CA SER A 243 -20.85 1.36 -6.53
C SER A 243 -20.32 1.40 -7.96
N PHE A 244 -19.88 0.25 -8.47
CA PHE A 244 -19.38 0.12 -9.82
C PHE A 244 -20.17 -0.93 -10.59
N VAL A 245 -20.67 -0.56 -11.76
CA VAL A 245 -21.38 -1.47 -12.65
C VAL A 245 -20.40 -2.03 -13.69
N ARG A 246 -20.10 -3.30 -13.62
CA ARG A 246 -19.13 -3.98 -14.51
C ARG A 246 -19.60 -4.19 -15.96
N CYS A 247 -20.87 -3.92 -16.25
CA CYS A 247 -21.43 -4.09 -17.58
C CYS A 247 -21.24 -2.83 -18.43
N ARG A 248 -20.70 -2.96 -19.63
CA ARG A 248 -20.52 -1.85 -20.59
C ARG A 248 -21.58 -1.81 -21.68
N GLY A 249 -22.45 -2.80 -21.80
CA GLY A 249 -23.45 -2.84 -22.84
C GLY A 249 -24.67 -3.66 -22.43
N GLY A 250 -25.72 -2.98 -21.99
CA GLY A 250 -26.95 -3.63 -21.53
C GLY A 250 -28.15 -3.44 -22.44
N TRP A 251 -28.08 -2.58 -23.48
CA TRP A 251 -29.24 -2.27 -24.31
C TRP A 251 -29.80 -3.51 -25.02
N HIS A 252 -28.94 -4.41 -25.50
CA HIS A 252 -29.36 -5.65 -26.13
C HIS A 252 -30.05 -6.58 -25.14
N ASN A 253 -29.52 -6.74 -23.95
CA ASN A 253 -30.16 -7.53 -22.91
C ASN A 253 -31.52 -6.99 -22.51
N HIS A 254 -31.63 -5.66 -22.35
CA HIS A 254 -32.90 -5.02 -22.04
C HIS A 254 -33.98 -5.34 -23.08
N GLU A 255 -33.66 -5.22 -24.38
CA GLU A 255 -34.60 -5.53 -25.46
C GLU A 255 -35.04 -7.01 -25.46
N VAL A 256 -34.10 -7.93 -25.26
CA VAL A 256 -34.39 -9.37 -25.22
C VAL A 256 -35.33 -9.69 -24.07
N TYR A 257 -35.05 -9.21 -22.87
CA TYR A 257 -35.87 -9.45 -21.70
C TYR A 257 -37.24 -8.73 -21.79
N ALA A 258 -37.29 -7.53 -22.32
CA ALA A 258 -38.54 -6.80 -22.52
C ALA A 258 -39.46 -7.51 -23.53
N LYS A 259 -38.91 -8.03 -24.64
CA LYS A 259 -39.66 -8.84 -25.60
C LYS A 259 -40.18 -10.13 -24.99
N ALA A 260 -39.48 -10.69 -24.00
CA ALA A 260 -39.91 -11.86 -23.23
C ALA A 260 -40.89 -11.54 -22.10
N GLY A 261 -41.33 -10.26 -21.96
CA GLY A 261 -42.35 -9.85 -21.02
C GLY A 261 -41.82 -9.44 -19.64
N ALA A 262 -40.50 -9.35 -19.42
CA ALA A 262 -39.96 -8.85 -18.16
C ALA A 262 -40.20 -7.33 -18.01
N THR A 263 -40.57 -6.91 -16.82
CA THR A 263 -40.80 -5.50 -16.45
C THR A 263 -39.85 -5.00 -15.37
N SER A 264 -39.00 -5.91 -14.85
CA SER A 264 -38.00 -5.62 -13.81
C SER A 264 -36.73 -6.45 -13.99
N CYS A 265 -35.61 -6.00 -13.41
CA CYS A 265 -34.37 -6.79 -13.39
C CYS A 265 -34.55 -8.12 -12.68
N ARG A 266 -35.37 -8.16 -11.61
CA ARG A 266 -35.68 -9.37 -10.86
C ARG A 266 -36.44 -10.41 -11.69
N GLU A 267 -37.35 -9.97 -12.55
CA GLU A 267 -38.07 -10.86 -13.48
C GLU A 267 -37.14 -11.34 -14.59
N ALA A 268 -36.35 -10.43 -15.16
CA ALA A 268 -35.39 -10.74 -16.22
C ALA A 268 -34.44 -11.87 -15.83
N VAL A 269 -33.86 -11.83 -14.62
CA VAL A 269 -32.92 -12.85 -14.12
C VAL A 269 -33.54 -14.24 -13.99
N LYS A 270 -34.88 -14.33 -13.85
CA LYS A 270 -35.59 -15.62 -13.78
C LYS A 270 -35.85 -16.23 -15.15
N LEU A 271 -35.71 -15.46 -16.21
CA LEU A 271 -35.93 -15.90 -17.58
C LEU A 271 -34.63 -16.52 -18.13
N ALA A 272 -34.59 -17.83 -18.27
CA ALA A 272 -33.47 -18.52 -18.94
C ALA A 272 -33.66 -18.39 -20.48
N LEU A 273 -33.13 -17.31 -21.04
CA LEU A 273 -33.21 -17.05 -22.48
C LEU A 273 -31.87 -17.31 -23.16
N ASP A 274 -31.90 -17.79 -24.41
CA ASP A 274 -30.72 -17.94 -25.21
C ASP A 274 -30.36 -16.70 -26.00
N GLY A 275 -29.09 -16.52 -26.35
CA GLY A 275 -28.63 -15.45 -27.24
C GLY A 275 -28.38 -14.11 -26.56
N HIS A 276 -28.24 -14.05 -25.22
CA HIS A 276 -27.90 -12.87 -24.44
C HIS A 276 -26.85 -13.14 -23.37
N CYS A 277 -26.33 -12.08 -22.76
CA CYS A 277 -25.34 -12.20 -21.67
C CYS A 277 -26.05 -12.42 -20.33
N ASN A 278 -26.01 -13.62 -19.79
CA ASN A 278 -26.62 -13.97 -18.49
C ASN A 278 -26.02 -13.21 -17.31
N TYR A 279 -24.83 -12.60 -17.47
CA TYR A 279 -24.14 -11.79 -16.46
C TYR A 279 -24.25 -10.30 -16.72
N GLY A 280 -24.95 -9.89 -17.77
CA GLY A 280 -25.10 -8.51 -18.16
C GLY A 280 -26.17 -7.76 -17.36
N CYS A 281 -26.10 -6.43 -17.39
CA CYS A 281 -27.16 -5.59 -16.85
C CYS A 281 -28.48 -5.83 -17.63
N ALA A 282 -29.57 -6.08 -16.94
CA ALA A 282 -30.88 -6.25 -17.55
C ALA A 282 -31.57 -4.91 -17.94
N GLY A 283 -31.09 -3.79 -17.43
CA GLY A 283 -31.46 -2.44 -17.89
C GLY A 283 -32.79 -1.89 -17.41
N PHE A 284 -33.56 -2.57 -16.54
CA PHE A 284 -34.89 -2.10 -16.10
C PHE A 284 -34.87 -1.05 -14.99
N GLY A 285 -33.69 -0.73 -14.44
CA GLY A 285 -33.53 0.35 -13.46
C GLY A 285 -34.00 0.05 -12.05
N ASP A 286 -34.11 -1.23 -11.65
CA ASP A 286 -34.45 -1.57 -10.26
C ASP A 286 -33.46 -0.97 -9.25
N CYS A 287 -32.16 -0.93 -9.61
CA CYS A 287 -31.12 -0.28 -8.84
C CYS A 287 -31.27 1.24 -8.78
N VAL A 288 -31.77 1.87 -9.86
CA VAL A 288 -32.07 3.31 -9.90
C VAL A 288 -33.19 3.64 -8.94
N LYS A 289 -34.28 2.86 -8.97
CA LYS A 289 -35.43 3.03 -8.06
C LYS A 289 -35.06 2.80 -6.61
N ALA A 290 -34.09 1.92 -6.34
CA ALA A 290 -33.63 1.62 -4.99
C ALA A 290 -32.62 2.67 -4.45
N CYS A 291 -32.02 3.47 -5.33
CA CYS A 291 -31.02 4.46 -4.93
C CYS A 291 -31.68 5.70 -4.31
N ARG A 292 -31.47 5.90 -3.01
CA ARG A 292 -31.99 7.09 -2.28
C ARG A 292 -31.24 8.38 -2.54
N PHE A 293 -30.10 8.29 -3.25
CA PHE A 293 -29.18 9.42 -3.48
C PHE A 293 -29.16 9.88 -4.94
N ASP A 294 -30.06 9.34 -5.79
CA ASP A 294 -30.10 9.62 -7.23
C ASP A 294 -28.72 9.47 -7.91
N ALA A 295 -27.91 8.55 -7.40
CA ALA A 295 -26.57 8.30 -7.89
C ALA A 295 -26.51 7.30 -9.06
N LEU A 296 -27.64 6.74 -9.47
CA LEU A 296 -27.73 5.74 -10.54
C LEU A 296 -28.68 6.19 -11.64
N GLU A 297 -28.29 5.94 -12.87
CA GLU A 297 -29.13 6.17 -14.06
C GLU A 297 -28.98 5.00 -15.03
N ILE A 298 -29.95 4.82 -15.93
CA ILE A 298 -29.84 3.88 -17.05
C ILE A 298 -29.43 4.65 -18.29
N VAL A 299 -28.25 4.35 -18.81
CA VAL A 299 -27.72 4.91 -20.05
C VAL A 299 -27.48 3.77 -21.04
N GLN A 300 -28.14 3.84 -22.18
CA GLN A 300 -28.07 2.80 -23.21
C GLN A 300 -28.31 1.37 -22.66
N GLY A 301 -29.38 1.22 -21.85
CA GLY A 301 -29.74 -0.06 -21.25
C GLY A 301 -28.82 -0.59 -20.17
N THR A 302 -27.85 0.20 -19.70
CA THR A 302 -26.91 -0.19 -18.63
C THR A 302 -26.96 0.82 -17.50
N ALA A 303 -26.96 0.32 -16.26
CA ALA A 303 -26.84 1.20 -15.09
C ALA A 303 -25.46 1.88 -15.07
N LYS A 304 -25.45 3.19 -14.87
CA LYS A 304 -24.25 3.99 -14.61
C LYS A 304 -24.34 4.64 -13.26
N VAL A 305 -23.18 4.77 -12.61
CA VAL A 305 -23.07 5.41 -11.29
C VAL A 305 -22.50 6.81 -11.46
N ASN A 306 -23.18 7.78 -10.86
CA ASN A 306 -22.61 9.11 -10.68
C ASN A 306 -21.76 9.09 -9.39
N PRO A 307 -20.42 9.18 -9.50
CA PRO A 307 -19.53 9.07 -8.36
C PRO A 307 -19.68 10.23 -7.37
N ASP A 308 -20.12 11.41 -7.84
CA ASP A 308 -20.28 12.59 -7.00
C ASP A 308 -21.49 12.47 -6.05
N LYS A 309 -22.51 11.71 -6.46
CA LYS A 309 -23.72 11.47 -5.70
C LYS A 309 -23.68 10.16 -4.90
N CYS A 310 -22.86 9.19 -5.32
CA CYS A 310 -22.80 7.88 -4.68
C CYS A 310 -22.10 7.96 -3.33
N VAL A 311 -22.77 7.47 -2.29
CA VAL A 311 -22.24 7.42 -0.91
C VAL A 311 -21.78 6.03 -0.49
N GLY A 312 -21.78 5.05 -1.41
CA GLY A 312 -21.32 3.69 -1.12
C GLY A 312 -22.14 2.93 -0.08
N CYS A 313 -23.44 3.16 -0.03
CA CYS A 313 -24.33 2.54 0.96
C CYS A 313 -24.60 1.04 0.75
N THR A 314 -24.05 0.42 -0.33
CA THR A 314 -24.25 -0.97 -0.79
C THR A 314 -25.70 -1.40 -0.96
#